data_5d602533cbb7796493d27982158dd85a
#
_entry.id   5d602533cbb7796493d27982158dd85a
#
_cell.length_a   1.000
_cell.length_b   1.000
_cell.length_c   1.000
_cell.angle_alpha   90.00
_cell.angle_beta   90.00
_cell.angle_gamma   90.00
#
_symmetry.space_group_name_H-M   'P 1'
#
loop_
_entity.id
_entity.type
_entity.pdbx_description
1 polymer ?
#
loop_
_entity_poly.entity_id
_entity_poly.type
_entity_poly.pdbx_seq_one_letter_code
_entity_poly.pdbx_strand_id
1 'polypeptide(L)'
;MNLLPGELFVHRNIANVVVHTDLNCLSVIQFAIDLLKVKHILVVGHYGCSGVHAAMTDRRVGLADNWLRHVKDVHQKHERYLGEVIPTAKRQDRLCELNVIEQVVNVCETTIVQDAWARGQELTVHGWAYRLETGLVNDLGMSIGSTDELHVRYAKSLTRYESE
;
A
#
# COMPACT_ATOMS: atom_id res chain seq x y z
N MET A 1 0.18 15.48 -9.30
CA MET A 1 1.09 15.14 -10.43
C MET A 1 0.58 15.93 -11.63
N ASN A 2 1.43 16.65 -12.34
CA ASN A 2 1.02 17.35 -13.57
C ASN A 2 0.98 16.38 -14.77
N LEU A 3 0.05 15.44 -14.73
CA LEU A 3 -0.14 14.44 -15.78
C LEU A 3 -1.38 14.77 -16.61
N LEU A 4 -1.30 14.51 -17.90
CA LEU A 4 -2.42 14.65 -18.83
C LEU A 4 -3.37 13.46 -18.76
N PRO A 5 -4.63 13.61 -19.20
CA PRO A 5 -5.55 12.48 -19.34
C PRO A 5 -4.91 11.36 -20.20
N GLY A 6 -4.96 10.12 -19.70
CA GLY A 6 -4.36 8.94 -20.36
C GLY A 6 -2.94 8.60 -19.93
N GLU A 7 -2.24 9.46 -19.20
CA GLU A 7 -0.88 9.20 -18.69
C GLU A 7 -0.87 8.40 -17.39
N LEU A 8 -2.05 8.20 -16.76
CA LEU A 8 -2.20 7.45 -15.53
C LEU A 8 -3.34 6.42 -15.66
N PHE A 9 -3.02 5.16 -15.40
CA PHE A 9 -3.99 4.10 -15.30
C PHE A 9 -4.33 3.87 -13.82
N VAL A 10 -5.60 4.00 -13.42
CA VAL A 10 -6.00 4.08 -12.00
C VAL A 10 -6.96 2.99 -11.62
N HIS A 11 -6.65 2.30 -10.52
CA HIS A 11 -7.59 1.46 -9.76
C HIS A 11 -7.81 2.06 -8.37
N ARG A 12 -9.04 2.01 -7.85
CA ARG A 12 -9.37 2.56 -6.52
C ARG A 12 -10.26 1.62 -5.73
N ASN A 13 -9.92 1.45 -4.45
CA ASN A 13 -10.77 0.77 -3.49
C ASN A 13 -10.66 1.40 -2.09
N ILE A 14 -11.48 0.95 -1.15
CA ILE A 14 -11.44 1.43 0.24
C ILE A 14 -10.13 0.98 0.88
N ALA A 15 -9.39 1.95 1.45
CA ALA A 15 -8.12 1.74 2.17
C ALA A 15 -6.99 1.14 1.33
N ASN A 16 -6.97 1.36 0.02
CA ASN A 16 -5.89 0.93 -0.91
C ASN A 16 -5.42 -0.53 -0.72
N VAL A 17 -6.34 -1.42 -0.39
CA VAL A 17 -6.06 -2.83 -0.10
C VAL A 17 -5.82 -3.63 -1.38
N VAL A 18 -4.80 -4.48 -1.36
CA VAL A 18 -4.51 -5.46 -2.43
C VAL A 18 -4.64 -6.87 -1.85
N VAL A 19 -5.63 -7.61 -2.33
CA VAL A 19 -5.91 -8.98 -1.88
C VAL A 19 -5.55 -9.98 -2.98
N HIS A 20 -4.87 -11.05 -2.60
CA HIS A 20 -4.39 -12.07 -3.54
C HIS A 20 -5.51 -12.81 -4.30
N THR A 21 -6.75 -12.69 -3.85
CA THR A 21 -7.94 -13.30 -4.46
C THR A 21 -8.93 -12.28 -5.02
N ASP A 22 -8.61 -10.98 -4.95
CA ASP A 22 -9.41 -9.95 -5.61
C ASP A 22 -9.09 -9.90 -7.10
N LEU A 23 -9.83 -10.69 -7.88
CA LEU A 23 -9.65 -10.78 -9.32
C LEU A 23 -9.85 -9.43 -10.03
N ASN A 24 -10.62 -8.50 -9.46
CA ASN A 24 -10.78 -7.17 -10.03
C ASN A 24 -9.45 -6.40 -9.94
N CYS A 25 -8.84 -6.33 -8.76
CA CYS A 25 -7.53 -5.68 -8.59
C CYS A 25 -6.44 -6.38 -9.40
N LEU A 26 -6.36 -7.71 -9.35
CA LEU A 26 -5.35 -8.48 -10.08
C LEU A 26 -5.47 -8.33 -11.60
N SER A 27 -6.69 -8.27 -12.15
CA SER A 27 -6.90 -8.04 -13.60
C SER A 27 -6.40 -6.68 -14.03
N VAL A 28 -6.61 -5.65 -13.20
CA VAL A 28 -6.11 -4.29 -13.47
C VAL A 28 -4.58 -4.27 -13.44
N ILE A 29 -3.95 -4.91 -12.44
CA ILE A 29 -2.49 -5.02 -12.36
C ILE A 29 -1.94 -5.77 -13.58
N GLN A 30 -2.54 -6.89 -13.96
CA GLN A 30 -2.10 -7.66 -15.11
C GLN A 30 -2.24 -6.86 -16.40
N PHE A 31 -3.36 -6.18 -16.61
CA PHE A 31 -3.57 -5.35 -17.79
C PHE A 31 -2.53 -4.23 -17.89
N ALA A 32 -2.24 -3.55 -16.77
CA ALA A 32 -1.21 -2.52 -16.71
C ALA A 32 0.18 -3.05 -17.09
N ILE A 33 0.56 -4.20 -16.55
CA ILE A 33 1.89 -4.78 -16.75
C ILE A 33 2.01 -5.42 -18.14
N ASP A 34 1.04 -6.26 -18.54
CA ASP A 34 1.17 -7.10 -19.72
C ASP A 34 0.76 -6.39 -21.03
N LEU A 35 -0.25 -5.51 -20.97
CA LEU A 35 -0.74 -4.83 -22.17
C LEU A 35 -0.22 -3.40 -22.27
N LEU A 36 -0.33 -2.61 -21.20
CA LEU A 36 0.10 -1.21 -21.21
C LEU A 36 1.62 -1.06 -21.01
N LYS A 37 2.29 -2.10 -20.54
CA LYS A 37 3.74 -2.11 -20.30
C LYS A 37 4.20 -0.98 -19.38
N VAL A 38 3.42 -0.70 -18.33
CA VAL A 38 3.80 0.34 -17.37
C VAL A 38 5.14 -0.02 -16.72
N LYS A 39 5.94 1.01 -16.43
CA LYS A 39 7.22 0.84 -15.73
C LYS A 39 7.11 1.07 -14.23
N HIS A 40 6.02 1.69 -13.80
CA HIS A 40 5.81 2.05 -12.39
C HIS A 40 4.41 1.69 -11.95
N ILE A 41 4.31 1.07 -10.78
CA ILE A 41 3.07 0.88 -10.02
C ILE A 41 3.19 1.69 -8.73
N LEU A 42 2.21 2.53 -8.45
CA LEU A 42 2.15 3.35 -7.25
C LEU A 42 1.04 2.82 -6.34
N VAL A 43 1.39 2.27 -5.18
CA VAL A 43 0.45 1.98 -4.11
C VAL A 43 0.34 3.23 -3.25
N VAL A 44 -0.82 3.89 -3.30
CA VAL A 44 -1.01 5.18 -2.63
C VAL A 44 -2.12 5.10 -1.60
N GLY A 45 -1.76 5.24 -0.33
CA GLY A 45 -2.68 5.52 0.76
C GLY A 45 -2.77 7.01 1.05
N HIS A 46 -3.67 7.39 1.97
CA HIS A 46 -3.75 8.78 2.43
C HIS A 46 -3.89 8.86 3.94
N TYR A 47 -3.34 9.90 4.53
CA TYR A 47 -3.54 10.20 5.94
C TYR A 47 -5.01 10.56 6.22
N GLY A 48 -5.47 10.33 7.44
CA GLY A 48 -6.86 10.59 7.83
C GLY A 48 -7.89 9.64 7.18
N CYS A 49 -7.47 8.50 6.64
CA CYS A 49 -8.36 7.52 6.01
C CYS A 49 -9.41 7.00 7.00
N SER A 50 -10.69 7.23 6.72
CA SER A 50 -11.80 6.76 7.57
C SER A 50 -11.91 5.24 7.64
N GLY A 51 -11.55 4.53 6.58
CA GLY A 51 -11.49 3.07 6.56
C GLY A 51 -10.40 2.53 7.49
N VAL A 52 -9.20 3.11 7.43
CA VAL A 52 -8.10 2.76 8.34
C VAL A 52 -8.46 3.09 9.80
N HIS A 53 -9.10 4.24 10.04
CA HIS A 53 -9.60 4.61 11.37
C HIS A 53 -10.63 3.61 11.90
N ALA A 54 -11.60 3.22 11.07
CA ALA A 54 -12.62 2.24 11.46
C ALA A 54 -12.00 0.88 11.81
N ALA A 55 -11.00 0.43 11.05
CA ALA A 55 -10.27 -0.80 11.33
C ALA A 55 -9.48 -0.73 12.65
N MET A 56 -8.82 0.42 12.93
CA MET A 56 -8.04 0.64 14.15
C MET A 56 -8.90 0.70 15.41
N THR A 57 -10.13 1.24 15.30
CA THR A 57 -11.03 1.48 16.44
C THR A 57 -12.16 0.45 16.57
N ASP A 58 -12.15 -0.61 15.76
CA ASP A 58 -13.22 -1.61 15.67
C ASP A 58 -14.62 -1.02 15.40
N ARG A 59 -14.67 0.18 14.80
CA ARG A 59 -15.93 0.84 14.46
C ARG A 59 -16.66 0.05 13.36
N ARG A 60 -17.92 -0.26 13.61
CA ARG A 60 -18.79 -0.94 12.64
C ARG A 60 -19.22 0.02 11.53
N VAL A 61 -19.00 -0.40 10.29
CA VAL A 61 -19.35 0.33 9.06
C VAL A 61 -20.16 -0.54 8.06
N GLY A 62 -20.67 -1.67 8.54
CA GLY A 62 -21.52 -2.58 7.77
C GLY A 62 -20.74 -3.55 6.89
N LEU A 63 -21.15 -3.75 5.63
CA LEU A 63 -20.53 -4.73 4.74
C LEU A 63 -19.01 -4.49 4.57
N ALA A 64 -18.58 -3.24 4.58
CA ALA A 64 -17.17 -2.88 4.46
C ALA A 64 -16.29 -3.43 5.60
N ASP A 65 -16.87 -3.82 6.75
CA ASP A 65 -16.13 -4.45 7.84
C ASP A 65 -15.38 -5.71 7.37
N ASN A 66 -15.98 -6.48 6.44
CA ASN A 66 -15.35 -7.68 5.89
C ASN A 66 -14.10 -7.34 5.05
N TRP A 67 -14.18 -6.26 4.27
CA TRP A 67 -13.05 -5.75 3.50
C TRP A 67 -11.95 -5.17 4.40
N LEU A 68 -12.34 -4.41 5.41
CA LEU A 68 -11.43 -3.78 6.36
C LEU A 68 -10.74 -4.80 7.30
N ARG A 69 -11.15 -6.09 7.28
CA ARG A 69 -10.38 -7.17 7.95
C ARG A 69 -8.93 -7.18 7.51
N HIS A 70 -8.65 -6.94 6.23
CA HIS A 70 -7.27 -6.88 5.73
C HIS A 70 -6.45 -5.75 6.38
N VAL A 71 -7.07 -4.61 6.68
CA VAL A 71 -6.41 -3.52 7.43
C VAL A 71 -6.24 -3.87 8.91
N LYS A 72 -7.19 -4.61 9.51
CA LYS A 72 -7.03 -5.12 10.87
C LYS A 72 -5.89 -6.11 10.98
N ASP A 73 -5.70 -6.96 9.98
CA ASP A 73 -4.57 -7.90 9.96
C ASP A 73 -3.23 -7.14 9.91
N VAL A 74 -3.14 -6.05 9.15
CA VAL A 74 -1.99 -5.13 9.18
C VAL A 74 -1.80 -4.50 10.56
N HIS A 75 -2.88 -4.02 11.18
CA HIS A 75 -2.85 -3.45 12.53
C HIS A 75 -2.28 -4.45 13.54
N GLN A 76 -2.76 -5.69 13.53
CA GLN A 76 -2.30 -6.76 14.41
C GLN A 76 -0.83 -7.12 14.15
N LYS A 77 -0.43 -7.26 12.88
CA LYS A 77 0.95 -7.56 12.48
C LYS A 77 1.95 -6.51 13.00
N HIS A 78 1.52 -5.26 13.04
CA HIS A 78 2.36 -4.12 13.40
C HIS A 78 2.04 -3.48 14.76
N GLU A 79 1.35 -4.19 15.65
CA GLU A 79 0.93 -3.70 16.95
C GLU A 79 2.08 -3.04 17.75
N ARG A 80 3.29 -3.61 17.67
CA ARG A 80 4.49 -3.08 18.34
C ARG A 80 4.85 -1.65 17.91
N TYR A 81 4.51 -1.22 16.69
CA TYR A 81 4.76 0.12 16.18
C TYR A 81 3.61 1.09 16.45
N LEU A 82 2.49 0.58 16.94
CA LEU A 82 1.23 1.30 17.14
C LEU A 82 0.85 1.43 18.63
N GLY A 83 1.84 1.34 19.53
CA GLY A 83 1.65 1.29 20.99
C GLY A 83 0.75 2.40 21.54
N GLU A 84 0.15 2.14 22.71
CA GLU A 84 -0.84 3.03 23.37
C GLU A 84 -0.27 4.40 23.78
N VAL A 85 1.04 4.50 23.94
CA VAL A 85 1.73 5.75 24.32
C VAL A 85 1.70 6.79 23.20
N ILE A 86 1.43 6.36 21.95
CA ILE A 86 1.39 7.24 20.79
C ILE A 86 0.01 7.91 20.70
N PRO A 87 -0.07 9.26 20.52
CA PRO A 87 -1.36 9.93 20.31
C PRO A 87 -2.16 9.30 19.16
N THR A 88 -3.47 9.19 19.34
CA THR A 88 -4.37 8.49 18.40
C THR A 88 -4.23 8.95 16.95
N ALA A 89 -4.08 10.26 16.71
CA ALA A 89 -3.89 10.80 15.35
C ALA A 89 -2.58 10.30 14.72
N LYS A 90 -1.47 10.32 15.47
CA LYS A 90 -0.17 9.81 15.01
C LYS A 90 -0.22 8.30 14.77
N ARG A 91 -0.92 7.55 15.63
CA ARG A 91 -1.14 6.11 15.48
C ARG A 91 -1.93 5.78 14.22
N GLN A 92 -2.97 6.58 13.92
CA GLN A 92 -3.74 6.43 12.68
C GLN A 92 -2.87 6.72 11.45
N ASP A 93 -2.08 7.79 11.46
CA ASP A 93 -1.16 8.13 10.38
C ASP A 93 -0.15 7.00 10.14
N ARG A 94 0.44 6.46 11.21
CA ARG A 94 1.32 5.28 11.13
C ARG A 94 0.64 4.05 10.53
N LEU A 95 -0.60 3.77 10.93
CA LEU A 95 -1.34 2.64 10.35
C LEU A 95 -1.64 2.86 8.87
N CYS A 96 -1.90 4.11 8.44
CA CYS A 96 -2.03 4.42 7.00
C CYS A 96 -0.73 4.09 6.24
N GLU A 97 0.43 4.44 6.79
CA GLU A 97 1.73 4.15 6.19
C GLU A 97 2.04 2.64 6.17
N LEU A 98 1.88 1.98 7.32
CA LEU A 98 2.08 0.53 7.43
C LEU A 98 1.16 -0.26 6.49
N ASN A 99 -0.08 0.18 6.34
CA ASN A 99 -1.00 -0.42 5.37
C ASN A 99 -0.46 -0.28 3.94
N VAL A 100 0.04 0.88 3.53
CA VAL A 100 0.67 1.04 2.21
C VAL A 100 1.87 0.11 2.06
N ILE A 101 2.75 0.03 3.05
CA ILE A 101 3.93 -0.84 3.03
C ILE A 101 3.51 -2.31 2.80
N GLU A 102 2.51 -2.81 3.53
CA GLU A 102 2.01 -4.17 3.35
C GLU A 102 1.36 -4.39 1.98
N GLN A 103 0.62 -3.41 1.46
CA GLN A 103 0.02 -3.55 0.14
C GLN A 103 1.08 -3.50 -0.99
N VAL A 104 2.21 -2.81 -0.81
CA VAL A 104 3.35 -2.91 -1.72
C VAL A 104 3.91 -4.33 -1.73
N VAL A 105 4.08 -4.94 -0.56
CA VAL A 105 4.49 -6.36 -0.46
C VAL A 105 3.51 -7.26 -1.20
N ASN A 106 2.20 -7.09 -0.94
CA ASN A 106 1.16 -7.87 -1.60
C ASN A 106 1.21 -7.75 -3.13
N VAL A 107 1.45 -6.54 -3.68
CA VAL A 107 1.64 -6.34 -5.14
C VAL A 107 2.87 -7.08 -5.63
N CYS A 108 4.01 -6.90 -4.95
CA CYS A 108 5.29 -7.50 -5.32
C CYS A 108 5.25 -9.03 -5.30
N GLU A 109 4.48 -9.64 -4.40
CA GLU A 109 4.33 -11.09 -4.26
C GLU A 109 3.29 -11.69 -5.21
N THR A 110 2.55 -10.88 -6.00
CA THR A 110 1.67 -11.44 -7.02
C THR A 110 2.50 -12.17 -8.09
N THR A 111 1.97 -13.28 -8.60
CA THR A 111 2.58 -14.00 -9.73
C THR A 111 2.78 -13.08 -10.93
N ILE A 112 1.91 -12.12 -11.13
CA ILE A 112 1.94 -11.15 -12.23
C ILE A 112 3.22 -10.31 -12.19
N VAL A 113 3.56 -9.75 -11.02
CA VAL A 113 4.78 -8.95 -10.83
C VAL A 113 6.03 -9.82 -10.86
N GLN A 114 5.99 -10.97 -10.17
CA GLN A 114 7.10 -11.93 -10.15
C GLN A 114 7.47 -12.41 -11.56
N ASP A 115 6.48 -12.77 -12.37
CA ASP A 115 6.69 -13.18 -13.76
C ASP A 115 7.20 -12.02 -14.63
N ALA A 116 6.75 -10.78 -14.37
CA ALA A 116 7.28 -9.60 -15.08
C ALA A 116 8.79 -9.42 -14.81
N TRP A 117 9.20 -9.50 -13.55
CA TRP A 117 10.62 -9.44 -13.18
C TRP A 117 11.42 -10.61 -13.72
N ALA A 118 10.90 -11.84 -13.62
CA ALA A 118 11.56 -13.04 -14.13
C ALA A 118 11.86 -12.99 -15.64
N ARG A 119 10.97 -12.34 -16.43
CA ARG A 119 11.21 -12.13 -17.88
C ARG A 119 12.03 -10.87 -18.20
N GLY A 120 12.59 -10.20 -17.20
CA GLY A 120 13.43 -9.00 -17.37
C GLY A 120 12.65 -7.74 -17.73
N GLN A 121 11.33 -7.66 -17.48
CA GLN A 121 10.56 -6.46 -17.73
C GLN A 121 10.91 -5.38 -16.69
N GLU A 122 11.24 -4.17 -17.16
CA GLU A 122 11.45 -3.01 -16.30
C GLU A 122 10.13 -2.66 -15.60
N LEU A 123 10.08 -2.87 -14.28
CA LEU A 123 8.91 -2.60 -13.45
C LEU A 123 9.35 -2.28 -12.02
N THR A 124 8.90 -1.15 -11.50
CA THR A 124 9.15 -0.76 -10.10
C THR A 124 7.83 -0.49 -9.40
N VAL A 125 7.66 -1.08 -8.21
CA VAL A 125 6.51 -0.86 -7.32
C VAL A 125 6.91 0.12 -6.24
N HIS A 126 6.08 1.15 -6.00
CA HIS A 126 6.34 2.22 -5.04
C HIS A 126 5.23 2.30 -3.98
N GLY A 127 5.60 2.71 -2.76
CA GLY A 127 4.66 2.93 -1.66
C GLY A 127 4.68 4.40 -1.18
N TRP A 128 3.55 5.10 -1.32
CA TRP A 128 3.41 6.50 -0.96
C TRP A 128 2.20 6.76 -0.07
N ALA A 129 2.32 7.70 0.87
CA ALA A 129 1.22 8.22 1.67
C ALA A 129 0.94 9.68 1.30
N TYR A 130 -0.32 9.98 0.95
CA TYR A 130 -0.75 11.31 0.51
C TYR A 130 -1.39 12.09 1.65
N ARG A 131 -0.99 13.35 1.85
CA ARG A 131 -1.59 14.25 2.84
C ARG A 131 -2.56 15.20 2.16
N LEU A 132 -3.84 15.05 2.48
CA LEU A 132 -4.93 15.82 1.86
C LEU A 132 -4.80 17.32 2.10
N GLU A 133 -4.35 17.72 3.31
CA GLU A 133 -4.27 19.14 3.71
C GLU A 133 -3.18 19.90 2.94
N THR A 134 -2.11 19.23 2.57
CA THR A 134 -0.96 19.88 1.91
C THR A 134 -0.84 19.57 0.44
N GLY A 135 -1.54 18.52 -0.03
CA GLY A 135 -1.38 18.01 -1.40
C GLY A 135 -0.05 17.31 -1.66
N LEU A 136 0.73 17.02 -0.62
CA LEU A 136 2.06 16.41 -0.75
C LEU A 136 2.04 14.90 -0.50
N VAL A 137 2.97 14.23 -1.13
CA VAL A 137 3.24 12.80 -1.01
C VAL A 137 4.44 12.58 -0.09
N ASN A 138 4.31 11.63 0.84
CA ASN A 138 5.39 11.09 1.64
C ASN A 138 5.82 9.75 1.02
N ASP A 139 7.07 9.68 0.56
CA ASP A 139 7.68 8.42 0.08
C ASP A 139 8.06 7.56 1.28
N LEU A 140 7.52 6.33 1.32
CA LEU A 140 7.76 5.40 2.42
C LEU A 140 9.06 4.59 2.28
N GLY A 141 9.85 4.86 1.23
CA GLY A 141 11.10 4.15 0.95
C GLY A 141 10.88 2.75 0.36
N MET A 142 9.64 2.46 -0.04
CA MET A 142 9.26 1.21 -0.70
C MET A 142 9.28 1.41 -2.22
N SER A 143 10.48 1.42 -2.81
CA SER A 143 10.68 1.40 -4.26
C SER A 143 11.41 0.11 -4.60
N ILE A 144 10.71 -0.84 -5.24
CA ILE A 144 11.13 -2.24 -5.40
C ILE A 144 11.07 -2.61 -6.87
N GLY A 145 12.23 -2.95 -7.45
CA GLY A 145 12.40 -3.30 -8.86
C GLY A 145 12.69 -4.79 -9.10
N SER A 146 12.86 -5.57 -8.04
CA SER A 146 13.14 -7.01 -8.12
C SER A 146 12.74 -7.75 -6.85
N THR A 147 12.63 -9.08 -6.96
CA THR A 147 12.35 -9.95 -5.81
C THR A 147 13.41 -9.82 -4.70
N ASP A 148 14.69 -9.67 -5.07
CA ASP A 148 15.80 -9.61 -4.12
C ASP A 148 15.77 -8.32 -3.28
N GLU A 149 15.22 -7.23 -3.82
CA GLU A 149 15.10 -5.96 -3.10
C GLU A 149 13.98 -5.96 -2.05
N LEU A 150 12.95 -6.80 -2.20
CA LEU A 150 11.73 -6.75 -1.42
C LEU A 150 12.01 -6.82 0.10
N HIS A 151 12.71 -7.84 0.55
CA HIS A 151 12.96 -8.03 1.98
C HIS A 151 13.83 -6.93 2.59
N VAL A 152 14.83 -6.47 1.84
CA VAL A 152 15.75 -5.41 2.29
C VAL A 152 15.00 -4.08 2.43
N ARG A 153 14.20 -3.71 1.43
CA ARG A 153 13.40 -2.48 1.43
C ARG A 153 12.32 -2.50 2.51
N TYR A 154 11.64 -3.64 2.66
CA TYR A 154 10.65 -3.82 3.70
C TYR A 154 11.24 -3.64 5.10
N ALA A 155 12.32 -4.35 5.44
CA ALA A 155 12.96 -4.21 6.74
C ALA A 155 13.41 -2.77 6.99
N LYS A 156 14.05 -2.12 6.00
CA LYS A 156 14.48 -0.73 6.10
C LYS A 156 13.31 0.24 6.29
N SER A 157 12.18 0.04 5.63
CA SER A 157 11.02 0.93 5.77
C SER A 157 10.43 0.89 7.18
N LEU A 158 10.57 -0.23 7.90
CA LEU A 158 10.05 -0.39 9.25
C LEU A 158 10.95 0.23 10.33
N THR A 159 12.26 0.43 10.08
CA THR A 159 13.18 1.02 11.08
C THR A 159 12.78 2.44 11.49
N ARG A 160 12.04 3.16 10.63
CA ARG A 160 11.50 4.50 10.96
C ARG A 160 10.57 4.51 12.18
N TYR A 161 9.96 3.36 12.49
CA TYR A 161 9.00 3.23 13.60
C TYR A 161 9.62 2.67 14.88
N GLU A 162 10.90 2.27 14.86
CA GLU A 162 11.62 1.69 16.00
C GLU A 162 12.21 2.75 16.93
N SER A 163 12.45 3.96 16.41
CA SER A 163 13.20 5.04 17.11
C SER A 163 12.30 6.14 17.68
N GLU A 164 10.98 5.99 17.64
CA GLU A 164 9.99 6.93 18.16
C GLU A 164 9.11 6.30 19.24
#